data_2808999f0867864ebfa0315e23e38c64
#
_entry.id   2808999f0867864ebfa0315e23e38c64
#
_cell.length_a   1.000
_cell.length_b   1.000
_cell.length_c   1.000
_cell.angle_alpha   90.00
_cell.angle_beta   90.00
_cell.angle_gamma   90.00
#
_symmetry.space_group_name_H-M   'P 1'
#
loop_
_entity.id
_entity.type
_entity.pdbx_description
1 polymer ?
#
loop_
_entity_poly.entity_id
_entity_poly.type
_entity_poly.pdbx_seq_one_letter_code
_entity_poly.pdbx_strand_id
1 'polypeptide(L)'
;DIVLRDTTIYELRNNNRHIFLAGIGASYKPLAQIEIFGNISQNYRAVNFNDIRTRIPGQRVDPNISDEHGFSADIGIRGILKQRLTYNTGIYYLLYKDRISEVNLKDTLTLITYRYRTNIAQSRTIGIDLSFQVELLPQKLLDKEISLRWSHNISWLDARYTASLEPSIVGKKLEFAPNYIYRTNVAFNFKGWNLGSSLSAVSQQYTDATNAITPTANALAGPIPKYYVIDFSAGYTYKWVSVKFNINNLSNNLYYTRRATGYPGPGIIPAEPITFYGTLMIKWAK
;
A
#
# COMPACT_ATOMS: atom_id res chain seq x y z
N ASP A 1 28.53 13.11 -42.48
CA ASP A 1 28.11 12.61 -41.14
C ASP A 1 27.59 13.78 -40.31
N ILE A 2 26.26 13.91 -40.27
CA ILE A 2 25.61 14.89 -39.42
C ILE A 2 25.43 14.21 -38.07
N VAL A 3 26.32 14.51 -37.12
CA VAL A 3 26.11 14.18 -35.70
C VAL A 3 25.08 15.17 -35.18
N LEU A 4 23.81 14.74 -35.15
CA LEU A 4 22.80 15.44 -34.36
C LEU A 4 23.20 15.29 -32.88
N ARG A 5 23.85 16.30 -32.33
CA ARG A 5 23.99 16.43 -30.87
C ARG A 5 22.60 16.52 -30.28
N ASP A 6 22.36 15.69 -29.31
CA ASP A 6 21.15 15.66 -28.50
C ASP A 6 20.93 17.06 -27.91
N THR A 7 20.11 17.86 -28.57
CA THR A 7 19.73 19.19 -28.06
C THR A 7 18.60 18.94 -27.09
N THR A 8 18.89 18.93 -25.79
CA THR A 8 17.87 18.90 -24.75
C THR A 8 17.09 20.20 -24.83
N ILE A 9 15.94 20.18 -25.43
CA ILE A 9 15.02 21.32 -25.49
C ILE A 9 14.35 21.40 -24.12
N TYR A 10 14.69 22.38 -23.31
CA TYR A 10 13.98 22.71 -22.07
C TYR A 10 12.73 23.50 -22.42
N GLU A 11 11.59 22.87 -22.45
CA GLU A 11 10.31 23.56 -22.46
C GLU A 11 9.96 24.00 -21.04
N LEU A 12 9.95 25.31 -20.80
CA LEU A 12 9.43 25.90 -19.59
C LEU A 12 7.90 25.75 -19.60
N ARG A 13 7.40 24.69 -18.98
CA ARG A 13 5.96 24.49 -18.75
C ARG A 13 5.57 25.23 -17.47
N ASN A 14 5.07 26.45 -17.62
CA ASN A 14 4.49 27.21 -16.53
C ASN A 14 2.95 27.14 -16.62
N ASN A 15 2.34 26.17 -15.97
CA ASN A 15 0.90 26.03 -15.91
C ASN A 15 0.40 26.50 -14.54
N ASN A 16 -0.06 27.74 -14.48
CA ASN A 16 -0.83 28.22 -13.31
C ASN A 16 -2.11 27.39 -13.20
N ARG A 17 -2.33 26.78 -12.02
CA ARG A 17 -3.46 25.91 -11.76
C ARG A 17 -4.27 26.48 -10.63
N HIS A 18 -5.58 26.56 -10.86
CA HIS A 18 -6.55 26.85 -9.82
C HIS A 18 -7.38 25.59 -9.59
N ILE A 19 -7.29 25.03 -8.39
CA ILE A 19 -7.94 23.76 -8.07
C ILE A 19 -8.93 24.04 -6.94
N PHE A 20 -10.18 23.65 -7.16
CA PHE A 20 -11.20 23.62 -6.13
C PHE A 20 -11.48 22.16 -5.77
N LEU A 21 -11.28 21.82 -4.50
CA LEU A 21 -11.60 20.51 -3.96
C LEU A 21 -12.70 20.68 -2.90
N ALA A 22 -13.74 19.87 -3.04
CA ALA A 22 -14.83 19.83 -2.10
C ALA A 22 -14.99 18.44 -1.48
N GLY A 23 -15.46 18.41 -0.27
CA GLY A 23 -15.80 17.19 0.44
C GLY A 23 -16.80 17.47 1.55
N ILE A 24 -17.57 16.46 1.89
CA ILE A 24 -18.50 16.49 3.00
C ILE A 24 -18.34 15.20 3.79
N GLY A 25 -18.28 15.33 5.11
CA GLY A 25 -18.27 14.20 6.02
C GLY A 25 -19.28 14.41 7.13
N ALA A 26 -19.84 13.31 7.61
CA ALA A 26 -20.76 13.31 8.72
C ALA A 26 -20.47 12.15 9.66
N SER A 27 -20.72 12.33 10.95
CA SER A 27 -20.74 11.25 11.91
C SER A 27 -21.93 11.37 12.83
N TYR A 28 -22.42 10.20 13.27
CA TYR A 28 -23.55 10.11 14.19
C TYR A 28 -23.21 9.10 15.28
N LYS A 29 -23.45 9.49 16.54
CA LYS A 29 -23.22 8.65 17.71
C LYS A 29 -24.55 8.28 18.35
N PRO A 30 -25.19 7.16 17.92
CA PRO A 30 -26.43 6.70 18.52
C PRO A 30 -26.26 6.33 20.00
N LEU A 31 -25.05 5.89 20.36
CA LEU A 31 -24.62 5.58 21.73
C LEU A 31 -23.20 6.13 21.93
N ALA A 32 -22.84 6.41 23.19
CA ALA A 32 -21.51 6.93 23.51
C ALA A 32 -20.36 6.01 23.02
N GLN A 33 -20.64 4.71 22.86
CA GLN A 33 -19.66 3.71 22.45
C GLN A 33 -19.70 3.35 20.96
N ILE A 34 -20.62 3.92 20.18
CA ILE A 34 -20.82 3.58 18.76
C ILE A 34 -20.87 4.87 17.95
N GLU A 35 -20.06 4.93 16.93
CA GLU A 35 -20.07 6.01 15.95
C GLU A 35 -20.20 5.44 14.54
N ILE A 36 -21.20 5.92 13.80
CA ILE A 36 -21.36 5.69 12.38
C ILE A 36 -20.81 6.92 11.68
N PHE A 37 -20.00 6.76 10.68
CA PHE A 37 -19.39 7.87 9.94
C PHE A 37 -19.47 7.62 8.43
N GLY A 38 -19.40 8.70 7.68
CA GLY A 38 -19.32 8.63 6.23
C GLY A 38 -18.72 9.92 5.68
N ASN A 39 -18.06 9.79 4.55
CA ASN A 39 -17.40 10.88 3.85
C ASN A 39 -17.53 10.69 2.34
N ILE A 40 -17.63 11.81 1.63
CA ILE A 40 -17.42 11.88 0.20
C ILE A 40 -16.55 13.10 -0.10
N SER A 41 -15.49 12.92 -0.87
CA SER A 41 -14.56 13.99 -1.18
C SER A 41 -13.96 13.82 -2.58
N GLN A 42 -13.62 14.94 -3.19
CA GLN A 42 -12.89 14.95 -4.44
C GLN A 42 -11.42 14.60 -4.20
N ASN A 43 -10.85 13.83 -5.14
CA ASN A 43 -9.44 13.48 -5.18
C ASN A 43 -8.77 14.19 -6.35
N TYR A 44 -7.54 14.59 -6.14
CA TYR A 44 -6.75 15.28 -7.14
C TYR A 44 -5.27 14.88 -7.00
N ARG A 45 -4.63 14.66 -8.14
CA ARG A 45 -3.19 14.47 -8.23
C ARG A 45 -2.63 15.33 -9.35
N ALA A 46 -1.79 16.29 -8.99
CA ALA A 46 -1.09 17.11 -9.97
C ALA A 46 -0.08 16.28 -10.78
N VAL A 47 0.07 16.61 -12.04
CA VAL A 47 1.24 16.20 -12.84
C VAL A 47 2.50 16.67 -12.13
N ASN A 48 3.41 15.79 -11.85
CA ASN A 48 4.67 16.10 -11.17
C ASN A 48 5.88 15.88 -12.11
N PHE A 49 7.06 16.26 -11.64
CA PHE A 49 8.29 16.16 -12.43
C PHE A 49 8.57 14.74 -12.95
N ASN A 50 8.22 13.70 -12.18
CA ASN A 50 8.43 12.32 -12.61
C ASN A 50 7.48 11.91 -13.75
N ASP A 51 6.34 12.57 -13.89
CA ASP A 51 5.38 12.30 -14.95
C ASP A 51 5.83 12.89 -16.29
N ILE A 52 6.53 14.01 -16.27
CA ILE A 52 7.01 14.71 -17.47
C ILE A 52 8.46 14.37 -17.87
N ARG A 53 9.20 13.70 -16.99
CA ARG A 53 10.59 13.30 -17.24
C ARG A 53 10.68 12.02 -18.05
N THR A 54 11.46 12.01 -19.12
CA THR A 54 11.87 10.78 -19.81
C THR A 54 12.99 10.09 -19.02
N ARG A 55 12.90 8.78 -18.85
CA ARG A 55 13.86 7.99 -18.06
C ARG A 55 14.73 7.07 -18.89
N ILE A 56 14.26 6.73 -20.08
CA ILE A 56 14.92 5.78 -20.99
C ILE A 56 14.83 6.29 -22.42
N PRO A 57 15.79 5.95 -23.29
CA PRO A 57 15.71 6.24 -24.69
C PRO A 57 14.41 5.68 -25.32
N GLY A 58 13.80 6.42 -26.23
CA GLY A 58 12.55 6.02 -26.88
C GLY A 58 11.28 6.21 -26.03
N GLN A 59 11.38 6.83 -24.87
CA GLN A 59 10.21 7.25 -24.09
C GLN A 59 9.80 8.66 -24.53
N ARG A 60 8.49 8.84 -24.78
CA ARG A 60 7.88 10.14 -25.08
C ARG A 60 6.81 10.46 -24.05
N VAL A 61 6.59 11.73 -23.78
CA VAL A 61 5.55 12.22 -22.87
C VAL A 61 4.58 13.08 -23.66
N ASP A 62 3.30 12.88 -23.40
CA ASP A 62 2.24 13.69 -23.99
C ASP A 62 2.43 15.18 -23.62
N PRO A 63 2.55 16.07 -24.63
CA PRO A 63 2.61 17.50 -24.34
C PRO A 63 1.34 18.01 -23.64
N ASN A 64 0.19 17.34 -23.80
CA ASN A 64 -1.08 17.69 -23.19
C ASN A 64 -1.41 16.90 -21.94
N ILE A 65 -0.42 16.23 -21.33
CA ILE A 65 -0.63 15.47 -20.09
C ILE A 65 -1.29 16.35 -19.03
N SER A 66 -2.38 15.87 -18.46
CA SER A 66 -3.20 16.60 -17.50
C SER A 66 -3.22 15.93 -16.12
N ASP A 67 -3.75 16.64 -15.14
CA ASP A 67 -3.87 16.16 -13.78
C ASP A 67 -4.91 15.05 -13.66
N GLU A 68 -4.65 14.12 -12.74
CA GLU A 68 -5.61 13.08 -12.39
C GLU A 68 -6.65 13.65 -11.41
N HIS A 69 -7.89 13.25 -11.55
CA HIS A 69 -8.97 13.64 -10.67
C HIS A 69 -9.95 12.49 -10.40
N GLY A 70 -10.76 12.65 -9.39
CA GLY A 70 -11.74 11.64 -9.04
C GLY A 70 -12.48 11.98 -7.76
N PHE A 71 -13.02 10.96 -7.12
CA PHE A 71 -13.60 11.10 -5.80
C PHE A 71 -13.41 9.82 -4.98
N SER A 72 -13.49 9.99 -3.66
CA SER A 72 -13.60 8.90 -2.69
C SER A 72 -14.90 9.05 -1.90
N ALA A 73 -15.53 7.93 -1.59
CA ALA A 73 -16.64 7.85 -0.67
C ALA A 73 -16.42 6.69 0.27
N ASP A 74 -16.72 6.88 1.54
CA ASP A 74 -16.64 5.82 2.55
C ASP A 74 -17.80 5.93 3.55
N ILE A 75 -18.18 4.78 4.07
CA ILE A 75 -19.09 4.65 5.19
C ILE A 75 -18.57 3.59 6.14
N GLY A 76 -18.67 3.84 7.43
CA GLY A 76 -18.16 2.90 8.41
C GLY A 76 -18.82 3.05 9.77
N ILE A 77 -18.47 2.10 10.63
CA ILE A 77 -18.86 2.07 12.03
C ILE A 77 -17.65 1.75 12.89
N ARG A 78 -17.49 2.48 13.98
CA ARG A 78 -16.43 2.26 14.94
C ARG A 78 -16.93 2.41 16.37
N GLY A 79 -16.25 1.79 17.29
CA GLY A 79 -16.65 1.91 18.69
C GLY A 79 -15.87 1.03 19.63
N ILE A 80 -16.32 1.06 20.90
CA ILE A 80 -15.77 0.27 22.01
C ILE A 80 -16.91 -0.44 22.72
N LEU A 81 -16.93 -1.77 22.71
CA LEU A 81 -17.93 -2.58 23.38
C LEU A 81 -17.38 -3.12 24.72
N LYS A 82 -18.15 -2.93 25.78
CA LYS A 82 -17.84 -3.42 27.14
C LYS A 82 -16.40 -3.12 27.59
N GLN A 83 -15.81 -2.02 27.12
CA GLN A 83 -14.42 -1.62 27.39
C GLN A 83 -13.36 -2.69 27.03
N ARG A 84 -13.70 -3.67 26.18
CA ARG A 84 -12.84 -4.81 25.83
C ARG A 84 -12.63 -4.99 24.36
N LEU A 85 -13.64 -4.71 23.56
CA LEU A 85 -13.60 -4.85 22.10
C LEU A 85 -13.62 -3.45 21.50
N THR A 86 -12.51 -3.03 20.91
CA THR A 86 -12.45 -1.87 20.01
C THR A 86 -12.59 -2.37 18.59
N TYR A 87 -13.45 -1.77 17.80
CA TYR A 87 -13.66 -2.14 16.41
C TYR A 87 -13.77 -0.89 15.51
N ASN A 88 -13.36 -1.06 14.27
CA ASN A 88 -13.51 -0.08 13.20
C ASN A 88 -13.67 -0.86 11.89
N THR A 89 -14.78 -0.67 11.21
CA THR A 89 -15.05 -1.29 9.90
C THR A 89 -15.69 -0.29 8.97
N GLY A 90 -15.36 -0.38 7.71
CA GLY A 90 -15.89 0.50 6.69
C GLY A 90 -15.81 -0.12 5.30
N ILE A 91 -16.64 0.41 4.44
CA ILE A 91 -16.64 0.14 3.00
C ILE A 91 -16.27 1.45 2.33
N TYR A 92 -15.42 1.38 1.32
CA TYR A 92 -15.03 2.55 0.56
C TYR A 92 -15.08 2.32 -0.94
N TYR A 93 -15.29 3.40 -1.65
CA TYR A 93 -15.25 3.48 -3.10
C TYR A 93 -14.32 4.61 -3.51
N LEU A 94 -13.40 4.32 -4.44
CA LEU A 94 -12.43 5.27 -4.96
C LEU A 94 -12.49 5.24 -6.48
N LEU A 95 -12.71 6.39 -7.09
CA LEU A 95 -12.67 6.59 -8.54
C LEU A 95 -11.52 7.52 -8.90
N TYR A 96 -10.71 7.13 -9.87
CA TYR A 96 -9.74 8.00 -10.51
C TYR A 96 -10.00 8.04 -12.02
N LYS A 97 -10.02 9.26 -12.56
CA LYS A 97 -10.08 9.57 -13.99
C LYS A 97 -8.77 10.18 -14.44
N ASP A 98 -8.53 10.10 -15.74
CA ASP A 98 -7.35 10.67 -16.40
C ASP A 98 -6.03 10.20 -15.77
N ARG A 99 -6.01 8.93 -15.38
CA ARG A 99 -4.87 8.31 -14.74
C ARG A 99 -3.67 8.31 -15.66
N ILE A 100 -2.55 8.85 -15.20
CA ILE A 100 -1.30 8.91 -15.93
C ILE A 100 -0.63 7.54 -15.89
N SER A 101 -0.36 6.97 -17.07
CA SER A 101 0.38 5.72 -17.20
C SER A 101 1.12 5.68 -18.54
N GLU A 102 1.72 4.55 -18.89
CA GLU A 102 2.47 4.36 -20.12
C GLU A 102 1.78 3.34 -21.02
N VAL A 103 1.73 3.65 -22.31
CA VAL A 103 1.32 2.74 -23.38
C VAL A 103 2.45 2.56 -24.38
N ASN A 104 2.48 1.41 -25.02
CA ASN A 104 3.38 1.16 -26.14
C ASN A 104 2.67 1.58 -27.43
N LEU A 105 3.20 2.61 -28.09
CA LEU A 105 2.72 3.06 -29.40
C LEU A 105 3.75 2.69 -30.46
N LYS A 106 3.27 2.48 -31.68
CA LYS A 106 4.10 2.24 -32.84
C LYS A 106 4.12 3.49 -33.71
N ASP A 107 5.30 4.01 -33.98
CA ASP A 107 5.49 5.11 -34.91
C ASP A 107 5.10 4.65 -36.30
N THR A 108 4.21 5.40 -36.97
CA THR A 108 3.64 5.01 -38.26
C THR A 108 4.63 5.11 -39.42
N LEU A 109 5.66 5.93 -39.28
CA LEU A 109 6.68 6.15 -40.32
C LEU A 109 7.87 5.20 -40.18
N THR A 110 8.38 5.12 -38.96
CA THR A 110 9.59 4.32 -38.66
C THR A 110 9.28 2.88 -38.28
N LEU A 111 8.00 2.56 -37.97
CA LEU A 111 7.52 1.28 -37.45
C LEU A 111 8.18 0.88 -36.08
N ILE A 112 8.90 1.81 -35.45
CA ILE A 112 9.55 1.58 -34.15
C ILE A 112 8.52 1.74 -33.03
N THR A 113 8.51 0.80 -32.10
CA THR A 113 7.68 0.89 -30.89
C THR A 113 8.37 1.79 -29.86
N TYR A 114 7.61 2.75 -29.31
CA TYR A 114 8.07 3.63 -28.24
C TYR A 114 7.08 3.64 -27.08
N ARG A 115 7.55 3.98 -25.89
CA ARG A 115 6.71 4.19 -24.73
C ARG A 115 6.18 5.61 -24.71
N TYR A 116 4.87 5.74 -24.59
CA TYR A 116 4.18 7.03 -24.55
C TYR A 116 3.46 7.18 -23.22
N ARG A 117 3.83 8.20 -22.45
CA ARG A 117 3.19 8.53 -21.18
C ARG A 117 2.15 9.60 -21.39
N THR A 118 0.91 9.31 -21.02
CA THR A 118 -0.25 10.19 -21.18
C THR A 118 -1.35 9.81 -20.18
N ASN A 119 -2.45 10.52 -20.19
CA ASN A 119 -3.65 10.16 -19.42
C ASN A 119 -4.40 9.06 -20.15
N ILE A 120 -4.24 7.83 -19.74
CA ILE A 120 -4.71 6.67 -20.51
C ILE A 120 -5.93 5.97 -19.94
N ALA A 121 -6.19 6.13 -18.64
CA ALA A 121 -7.10 5.20 -18.00
C ALA A 121 -7.99 5.86 -16.95
N GLN A 122 -9.13 5.20 -16.72
CA GLN A 122 -9.94 5.39 -15.53
C GLN A 122 -9.82 4.12 -14.67
N SER A 123 -9.91 4.29 -13.38
CA SER A 123 -9.88 3.16 -12.46
C SER A 123 -10.84 3.35 -11.30
N ARG A 124 -11.36 2.23 -10.79
CA ARG A 124 -12.15 2.18 -9.57
C ARG A 124 -11.50 1.23 -8.57
N THR A 125 -11.65 1.54 -7.30
CA THR A 125 -11.36 0.63 -6.21
C THR A 125 -12.58 0.55 -5.30
N ILE A 126 -13.03 -0.65 -5.01
CA ILE A 126 -14.01 -0.92 -3.96
C ILE A 126 -13.29 -1.72 -2.90
N GLY A 127 -13.42 -1.36 -1.64
CA GLY A 127 -12.77 -2.10 -0.57
C GLY A 127 -13.58 -2.13 0.70
N ILE A 128 -13.22 -3.09 1.55
CA ILE A 128 -13.77 -3.29 2.88
C ILE A 128 -12.58 -3.41 3.83
N ASP A 129 -12.57 -2.58 4.87
CA ASP A 129 -11.60 -2.65 5.95
C ASP A 129 -12.29 -3.07 7.24
N LEU A 130 -11.71 -4.05 7.92
CA LEU A 130 -12.14 -4.53 9.22
C LEU A 130 -10.94 -4.52 10.17
N SER A 131 -11.07 -3.79 11.25
CA SER A 131 -10.10 -3.75 12.35
C SER A 131 -10.80 -4.02 13.67
N PHE A 132 -10.27 -4.92 14.46
CA PHE A 132 -10.73 -5.09 15.82
C PHE A 132 -9.59 -5.50 16.77
N GLN A 133 -9.75 -5.11 18.03
CA GLN A 133 -8.85 -5.44 19.11
C GLN A 133 -9.65 -5.89 20.31
N VAL A 134 -9.29 -7.03 20.87
CA VAL A 134 -9.96 -7.65 22.01
C VAL A 134 -8.96 -7.79 23.17
N GLU A 135 -9.36 -7.30 24.34
CA GLU A 135 -8.69 -7.64 25.61
C GLU A 135 -9.28 -8.95 26.14
N LEU A 136 -8.55 -10.05 25.90
CA LEU A 136 -8.99 -11.41 26.28
C LEU A 136 -8.91 -11.65 27.81
N LEU A 137 -7.87 -11.07 28.45
CA LEU A 137 -7.70 -11.10 29.90
C LEU A 137 -7.75 -9.67 30.42
N PRO A 138 -8.90 -9.19 30.92
CA PRO A 138 -9.00 -7.84 31.41
C PRO A 138 -8.31 -7.72 32.78
N GLN A 139 -7.56 -6.64 32.93
CA GLN A 139 -6.78 -6.31 34.15
C GLN A 139 -7.56 -6.35 35.48
N LYS A 140 -8.89 -6.27 35.40
CA LYS A 140 -9.76 -6.29 36.60
C LYS A 140 -10.03 -7.70 37.17
N LEU A 141 -9.71 -8.78 36.47
CA LEU A 141 -10.03 -10.15 36.88
C LEU A 141 -8.87 -10.87 37.58
N LEU A 142 -7.66 -10.45 37.31
CA LEU A 142 -6.42 -11.05 37.82
C LEU A 142 -5.47 -9.89 38.07
N ASP A 143 -4.90 -9.76 39.24
CA ASP A 143 -3.94 -8.73 39.60
C ASP A 143 -3.43 -7.86 38.43
N LYS A 144 -3.36 -6.53 38.60
CA LYS A 144 -3.14 -5.49 37.58
C LYS A 144 -1.96 -5.68 36.60
N GLU A 145 -1.26 -6.80 36.67
CA GLU A 145 -0.01 -7.06 35.91
C GLU A 145 -0.15 -8.07 34.76
N ILE A 146 -1.36 -8.55 34.47
CA ILE A 146 -1.58 -9.49 33.34
C ILE A 146 -2.50 -8.89 32.31
N SER A 147 -2.13 -8.99 31.02
CA SER A 147 -3.02 -8.67 29.89
C SER A 147 -2.73 -9.59 28.71
N LEU A 148 -3.79 -9.95 28.01
CA LEU A 148 -3.72 -10.68 26.74
C LEU A 148 -4.59 -9.94 25.72
N ARG A 149 -3.94 -9.37 24.74
CA ARG A 149 -4.59 -8.59 23.67
C ARG A 149 -4.46 -9.30 22.36
N TRP A 150 -5.54 -9.37 21.63
CA TRP A 150 -5.59 -9.92 20.29
C TRP A 150 -6.15 -8.88 19.34
N SER A 151 -5.41 -8.57 18.26
CA SER A 151 -5.78 -7.58 17.26
C SER A 151 -5.78 -8.16 15.87
N HIS A 152 -6.73 -7.72 15.05
CA HIS A 152 -6.87 -8.09 13.65
C HIS A 152 -7.07 -6.86 12.78
N ASN A 153 -6.48 -6.91 11.58
CA ASN A 153 -6.76 -6.00 10.49
C ASN A 153 -6.91 -6.82 9.22
N ILE A 154 -8.05 -6.70 8.59
CA ILE A 154 -8.38 -7.34 7.32
C ILE A 154 -8.78 -6.25 6.36
N SER A 155 -8.09 -6.17 5.23
CA SER A 155 -8.43 -5.31 4.12
C SER A 155 -8.67 -6.17 2.90
N TRP A 156 -9.83 -6.03 2.30
CA TRP A 156 -10.16 -6.62 1.01
C TRP A 156 -10.45 -5.51 0.01
N LEU A 157 -9.90 -5.62 -1.20
CA LEU A 157 -10.16 -4.63 -2.24
C LEU A 157 -10.24 -5.26 -3.63
N ASP A 158 -11.08 -4.67 -4.49
CA ASP A 158 -11.14 -4.91 -5.92
C ASP A 158 -10.84 -3.59 -6.65
N ALA A 159 -9.62 -3.47 -7.14
CA ALA A 159 -9.11 -2.31 -7.85
C ALA A 159 -8.91 -2.65 -9.32
N ARG A 160 -9.62 -1.95 -10.24
CA ARG A 160 -9.62 -2.28 -11.68
C ARG A 160 -9.62 -1.04 -12.56
N TYR A 161 -9.06 -1.21 -13.74
CA TYR A 161 -9.25 -0.30 -14.85
C TYR A 161 -10.69 -0.40 -15.37
N THR A 162 -11.38 0.73 -15.49
CA THR A 162 -12.77 0.80 -15.98
C THR A 162 -12.87 1.32 -17.40
N ALA A 163 -11.89 2.11 -17.83
CA ALA A 163 -11.73 2.56 -19.20
C ALA A 163 -10.25 2.79 -19.48
N SER A 164 -9.83 2.67 -20.73
CA SER A 164 -8.46 2.94 -21.16
C SER A 164 -8.38 3.18 -22.66
N LEU A 165 -7.40 3.99 -23.10
CA LEU A 165 -6.97 4.07 -24.50
C LEU A 165 -6.32 2.76 -24.98
N GLU A 166 -5.83 1.93 -24.04
CA GLU A 166 -5.35 0.57 -24.28
C GLU A 166 -6.45 -0.43 -23.91
N PRO A 167 -7.28 -0.92 -24.85
CA PRO A 167 -8.43 -1.77 -24.51
C PRO A 167 -8.06 -3.06 -23.79
N SER A 168 -6.85 -3.56 -23.97
CA SER A 168 -6.38 -4.82 -23.39
C SER A 168 -6.27 -4.78 -21.85
N ILE A 169 -6.21 -3.60 -21.25
CA ILE A 169 -6.13 -3.45 -19.78
C ILE A 169 -7.50 -3.21 -19.13
N VAL A 170 -8.55 -2.93 -19.89
CA VAL A 170 -9.90 -2.70 -19.34
C VAL A 170 -10.37 -3.96 -18.60
N GLY A 171 -10.87 -3.79 -17.39
CA GLY A 171 -11.25 -4.87 -16.49
C GLY A 171 -10.09 -5.55 -15.73
N LYS A 172 -8.84 -5.28 -16.12
CA LYS A 172 -7.65 -5.79 -15.42
C LYS A 172 -7.48 -5.11 -14.06
N LYS A 173 -6.79 -5.81 -13.15
CA LYS A 173 -6.47 -5.27 -11.81
C LYS A 173 -5.41 -4.19 -11.91
N LEU A 174 -5.50 -3.23 -11.01
CA LEU A 174 -4.43 -2.24 -10.84
C LEU A 174 -3.15 -2.91 -10.34
N GLU A 175 -2.02 -2.34 -10.71
CA GLU A 175 -0.71 -2.77 -10.26
C GLU A 175 -0.55 -2.52 -8.77
N PHE A 176 0.18 -3.40 -8.10
CA PHE A 176 0.51 -3.33 -6.67
C PHE A 176 -0.73 -3.22 -5.76
N ALA A 177 -1.88 -3.74 -6.22
CA ALA A 177 -3.14 -3.77 -5.50
C ALA A 177 -3.51 -5.22 -5.16
N PRO A 178 -3.07 -5.76 -4.02
CA PRO A 178 -3.43 -7.10 -3.58
C PRO A 178 -4.92 -7.16 -3.21
N ASN A 179 -5.61 -8.26 -3.54
CA ASN A 179 -7.04 -8.38 -3.22
C ASN A 179 -7.32 -8.44 -1.73
N TYR A 180 -6.38 -8.98 -0.94
CA TYR A 180 -6.50 -8.96 0.52
C TYR A 180 -5.14 -8.75 1.18
N ILE A 181 -5.20 -8.06 2.31
CA ILE A 181 -4.12 -7.94 3.28
C ILE A 181 -4.72 -8.34 4.62
N TYR A 182 -4.10 -9.31 5.26
CA TYR A 182 -4.47 -9.79 6.58
C TYR A 182 -3.32 -9.57 7.55
N ARG A 183 -3.61 -8.99 8.71
CA ARG A 183 -2.66 -8.87 9.81
C ARG A 183 -3.32 -9.23 11.12
N THR A 184 -2.66 -10.03 11.91
CA THR A 184 -3.08 -10.35 13.27
C THR A 184 -1.89 -10.27 14.21
N ASN A 185 -2.16 -9.86 15.43
CA ASN A 185 -1.15 -9.76 16.49
C ASN A 185 -1.75 -10.23 17.81
N VAL A 186 -0.99 -11.04 18.52
CA VAL A 186 -1.27 -11.44 19.91
C VAL A 186 -0.17 -10.85 20.78
N ALA A 187 -0.54 -10.11 21.82
CA ALA A 187 0.37 -9.52 22.78
C ALA A 187 -0.02 -9.96 24.22
N PHE A 188 0.93 -10.55 24.91
CA PHE A 188 0.79 -11.00 26.28
C PHE A 188 1.76 -10.25 27.17
N ASN A 189 1.25 -9.70 28.27
CA ASN A 189 2.08 -9.01 29.28
C ASN A 189 1.81 -9.62 30.64
N PHE A 190 2.88 -9.89 31.38
CA PHE A 190 2.81 -10.42 32.73
C PHE A 190 4.08 -10.09 33.55
N LYS A 191 3.96 -9.38 34.66
CA LYS A 191 5.05 -9.11 35.62
C LYS A 191 6.39 -8.75 34.99
N GLY A 192 6.40 -7.77 34.08
CA GLY A 192 7.59 -7.34 33.37
C GLY A 192 7.90 -8.13 32.08
N TRP A 193 7.28 -9.30 31.86
CA TRP A 193 7.34 -10.03 30.61
C TRP A 193 6.42 -9.40 29.55
N ASN A 194 6.92 -9.29 28.34
CA ASN A 194 6.16 -8.88 27.16
C ASN A 194 6.43 -9.87 26.05
N LEU A 195 5.42 -10.62 25.64
CA LEU A 195 5.49 -11.57 24.54
C LEU A 195 4.57 -11.12 23.42
N GLY A 196 5.02 -11.21 22.20
CA GLY A 196 4.24 -10.85 21.03
C GLY A 196 4.46 -11.79 19.87
N SER A 197 3.42 -12.05 19.11
CA SER A 197 3.52 -12.73 17.83
C SER A 197 2.61 -12.04 16.82
N SER A 198 3.09 -11.85 15.61
CA SER A 198 2.33 -11.29 14.51
C SER A 198 2.37 -12.20 13.28
N LEU A 199 1.27 -12.20 12.56
CA LEU A 199 1.16 -12.81 11.23
C LEU A 199 0.67 -11.74 10.25
N SER A 200 1.40 -11.56 9.17
CA SER A 200 1.00 -10.75 8.03
C SER A 200 0.87 -11.64 6.80
N ALA A 201 -0.23 -11.55 6.08
CA ALA A 201 -0.44 -12.29 4.82
C ALA A 201 -0.97 -11.33 3.75
N VAL A 202 -0.42 -11.44 2.55
CA VAL A 202 -0.76 -10.60 1.39
C VAL A 202 -1.03 -11.49 0.20
N SER A 203 -2.15 -11.23 -0.50
CA SER A 203 -2.48 -11.96 -1.72
C SER A 203 -1.54 -11.59 -2.86
N GLN A 204 -1.57 -12.40 -3.91
CA GLN A 204 -0.89 -12.10 -5.16
C GLN A 204 -1.32 -10.74 -5.71
N GLN A 205 -0.37 -10.03 -6.31
CA GLN A 205 -0.57 -8.76 -7.01
C GLN A 205 0.23 -8.73 -8.30
N TYR A 206 -0.13 -7.83 -9.20
CA TYR A 206 0.55 -7.66 -10.49
C TYR A 206 1.44 -6.43 -10.47
N THR A 207 2.50 -6.44 -11.27
CA THR A 207 3.43 -5.30 -11.39
C THR A 207 3.21 -4.50 -12.67
N ASP A 208 2.29 -4.95 -13.52
CA ASP A 208 1.95 -4.31 -14.80
C ASP A 208 0.44 -4.34 -15.04
N ALA A 209 -0.05 -3.38 -15.84
CA ALA A 209 -1.47 -3.19 -16.14
C ALA A 209 -2.08 -4.34 -16.94
N THR A 210 -1.28 -5.13 -17.66
CA THR A 210 -1.78 -6.26 -18.47
C THR A 210 -2.08 -7.48 -17.61
N ASN A 211 -1.67 -7.45 -16.32
CA ASN A 211 -1.74 -8.56 -15.39
C ASN A 211 -1.00 -9.81 -15.91
N ALA A 212 0.17 -9.62 -16.47
CA ALA A 212 0.99 -10.73 -16.96
C ALA A 212 1.23 -11.77 -15.87
N ILE A 213 0.91 -13.03 -16.18
CA ILE A 213 1.08 -14.17 -15.25
C ILE A 213 2.46 -14.81 -15.40
N THR A 214 3.10 -14.67 -16.57
CA THR A 214 4.44 -15.17 -16.82
C THR A 214 5.43 -14.04 -16.65
N PRO A 215 6.43 -14.19 -15.78
CA PRO A 215 7.48 -13.19 -15.63
C PRO A 215 8.27 -13.02 -16.93
N THR A 216 8.65 -11.77 -17.23
CA THR A 216 9.59 -11.48 -18.30
C THR A 216 10.97 -12.06 -17.99
N ALA A 217 11.78 -12.37 -19.03
CA ALA A 217 13.11 -12.95 -18.87
C ALA A 217 14.05 -12.11 -17.97
N ASN A 218 13.88 -10.79 -18.00
CA ASN A 218 14.60 -9.86 -17.13
C ASN A 218 13.92 -9.65 -15.74
N ALA A 219 12.86 -10.40 -15.45
CA ALA A 219 12.07 -10.36 -14.23
C ALA A 219 11.48 -8.97 -13.86
N LEU A 220 11.37 -8.03 -14.80
CA LEU A 220 10.81 -6.68 -14.55
C LEU A 220 9.30 -6.68 -14.45
N ALA A 221 8.60 -7.47 -15.26
CA ALA A 221 7.15 -7.62 -15.22
C ALA A 221 6.78 -9.03 -14.75
N GLY A 222 5.53 -9.19 -14.28
CA GLY A 222 4.97 -10.44 -13.82
C GLY A 222 4.40 -10.33 -12.41
N PRO A 223 3.75 -11.37 -11.90
CA PRO A 223 3.11 -11.34 -10.60
C PRO A 223 4.13 -11.27 -9.47
N ILE A 224 3.73 -10.65 -8.37
CA ILE A 224 4.33 -10.86 -7.05
C ILE A 224 3.47 -11.93 -6.37
N PRO A 225 4.00 -13.12 -6.05
CA PRO A 225 3.24 -14.20 -5.44
C PRO A 225 2.65 -13.80 -4.10
N LYS A 226 1.60 -14.50 -3.68
CA LYS A 226 1.10 -14.38 -2.31
C LYS A 226 2.19 -14.81 -1.32
N TYR A 227 2.24 -14.14 -0.18
CA TYR A 227 3.20 -14.46 0.88
C TYR A 227 2.60 -14.22 2.26
N TYR A 228 3.24 -14.80 3.27
CA TYR A 228 2.97 -14.50 4.67
C TYR A 228 4.29 -14.40 5.43
N VAL A 229 4.25 -13.65 6.53
CA VAL A 229 5.38 -13.47 7.45
C VAL A 229 4.88 -13.63 8.86
N ILE A 230 5.58 -14.40 9.66
CA ILE A 230 5.34 -14.56 11.09
C ILE A 230 6.52 -13.96 11.83
N ASP A 231 6.24 -13.06 12.76
CA ASP A 231 7.24 -12.48 13.64
C ASP A 231 6.95 -12.86 15.09
N PHE A 232 8.00 -12.94 15.89
CA PHE A 232 7.91 -13.19 17.31
C PHE A 232 8.78 -12.20 18.07
N SER A 233 8.29 -11.77 19.24
CA SER A 233 9.03 -10.91 20.14
C SER A 233 8.87 -11.37 21.58
N ALA A 234 9.95 -11.30 22.33
CA ALA A 234 9.97 -11.53 23.77
C ALA A 234 10.78 -10.44 24.46
N GLY A 235 10.30 -9.92 25.56
CA GLY A 235 10.99 -8.90 26.33
C GLY A 235 10.77 -9.10 27.83
N TYR A 236 11.76 -8.68 28.60
CA TYR A 236 11.67 -8.64 30.05
C TYR A 236 12.22 -7.33 30.56
N THR A 237 11.45 -6.69 31.44
CA THR A 237 11.84 -5.45 32.09
C THR A 237 11.93 -5.67 33.59
N TYR A 238 13.11 -5.40 34.15
CA TYR A 238 13.34 -5.43 35.56
C TYR A 238 13.96 -4.11 36.04
N LYS A 239 13.23 -3.38 36.86
CA LYS A 239 13.64 -2.05 37.35
C LYS A 239 14.05 -1.13 36.16
N TRP A 240 15.33 -0.82 36.07
CA TRP A 240 15.92 0.10 35.07
C TRP A 240 16.51 -0.61 33.85
N VAL A 241 16.47 -1.94 33.78
CA VAL A 241 16.99 -2.74 32.65
C VAL A 241 15.85 -3.41 31.90
N SER A 242 15.88 -3.33 30.59
CA SER A 242 14.99 -4.07 29.70
C SER A 242 15.80 -4.81 28.65
N VAL A 243 15.50 -6.08 28.45
CA VAL A 243 16.06 -6.91 27.38
C VAL A 243 14.93 -7.27 26.43
N LYS A 244 15.14 -7.14 25.14
CA LYS A 244 14.20 -7.56 24.11
C LYS A 244 14.89 -8.46 23.10
N PHE A 245 14.17 -9.47 22.64
CA PHE A 245 14.58 -10.39 21.59
C PHE A 245 13.46 -10.44 20.54
N ASN A 246 13.82 -10.30 19.26
CA ASN A 246 12.87 -10.37 18.15
C ASN A 246 13.37 -11.37 17.13
N ILE A 247 12.45 -12.11 16.57
CA ILE A 247 12.65 -12.99 15.42
C ILE A 247 11.73 -12.49 14.32
N ASN A 248 12.29 -11.97 13.24
CA ASN A 248 11.52 -11.61 12.06
C ASN A 248 11.51 -12.77 11.10
N ASN A 249 10.40 -12.96 10.41
CA ASN A 249 10.18 -14.04 9.45
C ASN A 249 10.50 -15.42 10.04
N LEU A 250 9.90 -15.74 11.19
CA LEU A 250 10.11 -16.99 11.93
C LEU A 250 9.89 -18.23 11.06
N SER A 251 8.98 -18.17 10.09
CA SER A 251 8.73 -19.25 9.13
C SER A 251 9.81 -19.37 8.05
N ASN A 252 10.78 -18.47 8.00
CA ASN A 252 11.80 -18.34 6.96
C ASN A 252 11.20 -18.40 5.55
N ASN A 253 10.07 -17.75 5.34
CA ASN A 253 9.40 -17.72 4.04
C ASN A 253 10.21 -16.83 3.07
N LEU A 254 10.56 -17.37 1.91
CA LEU A 254 11.26 -16.62 0.88
C LEU A 254 10.23 -15.87 0.03
N TYR A 255 10.25 -14.56 0.07
CA TYR A 255 9.31 -13.72 -0.63
C TYR A 255 9.95 -12.41 -1.12
N TYR A 256 9.23 -11.69 -1.95
CA TYR A 256 9.58 -10.35 -2.39
C TYR A 256 8.31 -9.50 -2.54
N THR A 257 8.47 -8.19 -2.39
CA THR A 257 7.34 -7.24 -2.41
C THR A 257 7.36 -6.32 -3.63
N ARG A 258 8.44 -6.34 -4.40
CA ARG A 258 8.60 -5.50 -5.60
C ARG A 258 9.59 -6.11 -6.59
N ARG A 259 9.49 -5.62 -7.83
CA ARG A 259 10.45 -5.84 -8.89
C ARG A 259 11.20 -4.53 -9.16
N ALA A 260 12.51 -4.61 -9.37
CA ALA A 260 13.35 -3.46 -9.64
C ALA A 260 13.57 -3.29 -11.14
N THR A 261 13.52 -2.04 -11.61
CA THR A 261 13.83 -1.68 -13.00
C THR A 261 15.27 -1.18 -13.19
N GLY A 262 15.96 -0.92 -12.08
CA GLY A 262 17.29 -0.33 -12.04
C GLY A 262 18.16 -0.94 -10.97
N TYR A 263 18.86 -0.08 -10.20
CA TYR A 263 19.74 -0.53 -9.13
C TYR A 263 19.01 -1.30 -8.01
N PRO A 264 19.55 -2.40 -7.50
CA PRO A 264 20.89 -2.98 -7.74
C PRO A 264 21.01 -3.79 -9.06
N GLY A 265 20.00 -3.83 -9.87
CA GLY A 265 19.90 -4.51 -11.16
C GLY A 265 18.44 -4.80 -11.49
N PRO A 266 18.13 -5.18 -12.74
CA PRO A 266 16.80 -5.59 -13.11
C PRO A 266 16.43 -6.91 -12.43
N GLY A 267 15.21 -7.02 -11.90
CA GLY A 267 14.74 -8.27 -11.33
C GLY A 267 13.91 -8.11 -10.07
N ILE A 268 13.91 -9.16 -9.24
CA ILE A 268 13.25 -9.18 -7.95
C ILE A 268 14.19 -8.68 -6.85
N ILE A 269 13.62 -8.01 -5.86
CA ILE A 269 14.33 -7.66 -4.63
C ILE A 269 13.79 -8.56 -3.53
N PRO A 270 14.54 -9.59 -3.11
CA PRO A 270 14.11 -10.51 -2.06
C PRO A 270 13.99 -9.74 -0.73
N ALA A 271 13.01 -10.15 0.07
CA ALA A 271 12.89 -9.71 1.44
C ALA A 271 13.89 -10.45 2.34
N GLU A 272 14.09 -9.94 3.54
CA GLU A 272 14.97 -10.56 4.52
C GLU A 272 14.49 -11.97 4.90
N PRO A 273 15.41 -12.94 4.99
CA PRO A 273 15.11 -14.27 5.54
C PRO A 273 14.86 -14.16 7.04
N ILE A 274 14.81 -15.29 7.73
CA ILE A 274 14.75 -15.28 9.20
C ILE A 274 15.90 -14.46 9.79
N THR A 275 15.55 -13.50 10.66
CA THR A 275 16.52 -12.56 11.24
C THR A 275 16.27 -12.40 12.73
N PHE A 276 17.35 -12.28 13.49
CA PHE A 276 17.33 -12.20 14.95
C PHE A 276 17.87 -10.85 15.42
N TYR A 277 17.17 -10.20 16.35
CA TYR A 277 17.60 -8.94 16.94
C TYR A 277 17.55 -9.03 18.48
N GLY A 278 18.63 -8.59 19.10
CA GLY A 278 18.72 -8.40 20.55
C GLY A 278 18.83 -6.91 20.89
N THR A 279 18.06 -6.44 21.87
CA THR A 279 18.10 -5.05 22.34
C THR A 279 18.26 -5.02 23.84
N LEU A 280 19.28 -4.33 24.34
CA LEU A 280 19.45 -4.00 25.75
C LEU A 280 19.15 -2.50 25.95
N MET A 281 18.22 -2.19 26.85
CA MET A 281 17.88 -0.81 27.20
C MET A 281 18.15 -0.60 28.69
N ILE A 282 18.89 0.44 28.98
CA ILE A 282 19.20 0.88 30.35
C ILE A 282 18.59 2.27 30.53
N LYS A 283 17.65 2.41 31.50
CA LYS A 283 17.06 3.69 31.85
C LYS A 283 17.83 4.28 33.05
N TRP A 284 18.62 5.31 32.80
CA TRP A 284 19.28 6.04 33.84
C TRP A 284 18.30 7.08 34.40
N ALA A 285 17.78 6.86 35.61
CA ALA A 285 17.05 7.92 36.30
C ALA A 285 18.09 8.86 36.93
N LYS A 286 17.97 10.17 36.62
CA LYS A 286 18.62 11.22 37.41
C LYS A 286 17.87 11.43 38.73
#